data_bca82139ded6f279bb050d98540053fc
#
_entry.id   bca82139ded6f279bb050d98540053fc
#
_cell.length_a   1.000
_cell.length_b   1.000
_cell.length_c   1.000
_cell.angle_alpha   90.00
_cell.angle_beta   90.00
_cell.angle_gamma   90.00
#
_symmetry.space_group_name_H-M   'P 1'
#
loop_
_entity.id
_entity.type
_entity.pdbx_description
1 polymer ?
#
loop_
_entity_poly.entity_id
_entity_poly.type
_entity_poly.pdbx_seq_one_letter_code
_entity_poly.pdbx_strand_id
1 'polypeptide(L)'
;MSDAQQPSEFEPTSVADDFEAVDVFPSTEDMDLRPGADNCYKCTSCDTSCPVAEVDEDFPGPKFQGPEQWRLKRHEDVDIDDSILSCSNCMRCDDACPSSVPLSQMHNTARGEYVEEHMDKLSIEYLRNRMLSNYRTMASIGSKVPRLSNFVMGLGITSVLGEKIMGIPSERDVPEFATETFRQWWKKRGGSTVSNPDKQVAYFHGCYSNFNTVEVGKAMVRVFEEFGYEVLVPKQQCSGTPMFANGMLKDARREAEVNVRELGEAIDNGAEVIASCTSCSMALRQEYPELFDIEGIEELSEHTWEALEFLRVHEDMGQAIRESEVDPQAFAYHAPCHARNQGLDRQAVELFRELDGVTIEDVGDSCSGISGTYGWKSEKYETSMKIGAEMFEHMEHAEGDVGMTECPTCAMQMNHGTGYEIRHPLELLEEALV
;
A
#
# COMPACT_ATOMS: atom_id res chain seq x y z
N MET A 1 -77.67 3.75 -21.69
CA MET A 1 -76.74 4.01 -22.84
C MET A 1 -75.77 5.02 -22.31
N SER A 2 -74.63 4.52 -21.91
CA SER A 2 -73.53 5.30 -21.33
C SER A 2 -72.40 5.39 -22.40
N ASP A 3 -72.13 6.63 -22.82
CA ASP A 3 -71.01 6.94 -23.72
C ASP A 3 -69.69 6.65 -23.04
N ALA A 4 -69.02 5.64 -23.55
CA ALA A 4 -67.65 5.38 -23.19
C ALA A 4 -66.77 6.34 -24.02
N GLN A 5 -66.18 7.35 -23.36
CA GLN A 5 -65.13 8.15 -23.93
C GLN A 5 -63.86 7.28 -24.19
N GLN A 6 -63.43 7.22 -25.45
CA GLN A 6 -62.15 6.65 -25.81
C GLN A 6 -60.99 7.49 -25.22
N PRO A 7 -59.91 6.88 -24.72
CA PRO A 7 -58.72 7.63 -24.32
C PRO A 7 -58.11 8.31 -25.50
N SER A 8 -57.79 9.61 -25.40
CA SER A 8 -57.04 10.37 -26.38
C SER A 8 -55.71 9.72 -26.68
N GLU A 9 -55.42 9.42 -27.93
CA GLU A 9 -54.10 9.05 -28.37
C GLU A 9 -53.10 10.15 -28.00
N PHE A 10 -52.12 9.77 -27.19
CA PHE A 10 -51.00 10.64 -26.87
C PHE A 10 -50.12 10.68 -28.16
N GLU A 11 -50.27 11.72 -28.97
CA GLU A 11 -49.32 12.00 -30.02
C GLU A 11 -47.98 12.36 -29.33
N PRO A 12 -46.89 11.61 -29.55
CA PRO A 12 -45.58 12.05 -29.09
C PRO A 12 -45.30 13.41 -29.74
N THR A 13 -45.18 14.44 -28.93
CA THR A 13 -44.63 15.72 -29.39
C THR A 13 -43.28 15.41 -30.05
N SER A 14 -43.14 15.73 -31.31
CA SER A 14 -41.86 15.65 -32.01
C SER A 14 -40.85 16.38 -31.13
N VAL A 15 -39.87 15.63 -30.62
CA VAL A 15 -38.66 16.21 -30.05
C VAL A 15 -38.13 17.08 -31.15
N ALA A 16 -37.92 18.36 -30.92
CA ALA A 16 -37.48 19.30 -31.92
C ALA A 16 -36.25 18.72 -32.64
N ASP A 17 -36.26 18.78 -33.96
CA ASP A 17 -35.15 18.29 -34.83
C ASP A 17 -33.81 19.01 -34.55
N ASP A 18 -33.75 19.92 -33.62
CA ASP A 18 -32.59 20.71 -33.19
C ASP A 18 -32.01 20.29 -31.83
N PHE A 19 -32.32 19.09 -31.31
CA PHE A 19 -31.63 18.58 -30.12
C PHE A 19 -30.26 18.04 -30.55
N GLU A 20 -29.26 18.92 -30.63
CA GLU A 20 -27.87 18.50 -30.55
C GLU A 20 -27.66 17.89 -29.16
N ALA A 21 -27.40 16.59 -29.15
CA ALA A 21 -26.91 15.94 -27.95
C ALA A 21 -25.61 16.65 -27.55
N VAL A 22 -25.70 17.55 -26.58
CA VAL A 22 -24.52 18.14 -25.98
C VAL A 22 -23.73 16.97 -25.42
N ASP A 23 -22.49 16.81 -25.88
CA ASP A 23 -21.58 15.83 -25.31
C ASP A 23 -21.31 16.25 -23.86
N VAL A 24 -22.15 15.73 -22.95
CA VAL A 24 -22.11 16.07 -21.52
C VAL A 24 -20.83 15.49 -20.88
N PHE A 25 -20.16 14.61 -21.62
CA PHE A 25 -18.92 13.99 -21.22
C PHE A 25 -17.83 14.43 -22.23
N PRO A 26 -16.86 15.26 -21.81
CA PRO A 26 -15.70 15.53 -22.62
C PRO A 26 -15.06 14.19 -23.04
N SER A 27 -14.54 14.15 -24.26
CA SER A 27 -13.88 12.95 -24.78
C SER A 27 -12.82 12.49 -23.77
N THR A 28 -12.71 11.19 -23.58
CA THR A 28 -11.76 10.56 -22.66
C THR A 28 -10.29 10.84 -23.02
N GLU A 29 -10.01 11.51 -24.13
CA GLU A 29 -8.67 11.91 -24.56
C GLU A 29 -8.10 13.09 -23.73
N ASP A 30 -8.96 13.95 -23.17
CA ASP A 30 -8.55 15.13 -22.40
C ASP A 30 -8.73 14.99 -20.87
N MET A 31 -9.40 13.94 -20.41
CA MET A 31 -9.58 13.67 -18.99
C MET A 31 -9.43 12.19 -18.72
N ASP A 32 -8.44 11.85 -17.93
CA ASP A 32 -8.20 10.48 -17.42
C ASP A 32 -9.28 10.08 -16.41
N LEU A 33 -10.54 10.03 -16.89
CA LEU A 33 -11.69 9.55 -16.15
C LEU A 33 -11.95 8.11 -16.52
N ARG A 34 -11.47 7.20 -15.70
CA ARG A 34 -11.85 5.80 -15.86
C ARG A 34 -13.37 5.63 -15.72
N PRO A 35 -13.96 4.69 -16.49
CA PRO A 35 -15.38 4.37 -16.37
C PRO A 35 -15.71 4.00 -14.91
N GLY A 36 -16.70 4.64 -14.32
CA GLY A 36 -17.15 4.34 -12.95
C GLY A 36 -17.30 5.56 -12.05
N ALA A 37 -16.62 6.67 -12.31
CA ALA A 37 -16.78 7.91 -11.51
C ALA A 37 -18.24 8.40 -11.49
N ASP A 38 -18.95 8.28 -12.60
CA ASP A 38 -20.35 8.65 -12.72
C ASP A 38 -21.33 7.62 -12.10
N ASN A 39 -20.86 6.44 -11.75
CA ASN A 39 -21.66 5.43 -11.04
C ASN A 39 -21.94 5.83 -9.58
N CYS A 40 -21.33 6.89 -9.08
CA CYS A 40 -21.58 7.37 -7.72
C CYS A 40 -23.00 7.95 -7.58
N TYR A 41 -23.86 7.27 -6.84
CA TYR A 41 -25.22 7.73 -6.50
C TYR A 41 -25.32 8.33 -5.08
N LYS A 42 -24.18 8.75 -4.50
CA LYS A 42 -24.11 9.54 -3.25
C LYS A 42 -24.63 8.82 -1.99
N CYS A 43 -24.47 7.50 -1.90
CA CYS A 43 -24.91 6.70 -0.75
C CYS A 43 -24.14 6.96 0.55
N THR A 44 -22.96 7.60 0.49
CA THR A 44 -22.05 7.92 1.61
C THR A 44 -21.35 6.74 2.30
N SER A 45 -21.48 5.51 1.80
CA SER A 45 -20.79 4.34 2.39
C SER A 45 -19.27 4.54 2.49
N CYS A 46 -18.66 5.16 1.49
CA CYS A 46 -17.22 5.47 1.51
C CYS A 46 -16.84 6.47 2.60
N ASP A 47 -17.69 7.48 2.88
CA ASP A 47 -17.42 8.48 3.93
C ASP A 47 -17.51 7.84 5.33
N THR A 48 -18.52 6.98 5.56
CA THR A 48 -18.72 6.29 6.85
C THR A 48 -17.68 5.19 7.13
N SER A 49 -17.00 4.72 6.10
CA SER A 49 -15.92 3.72 6.23
C SER A 49 -14.52 4.35 6.28
N CYS A 50 -14.43 5.66 6.13
CA CYS A 50 -13.16 6.36 6.05
C CYS A 50 -12.58 6.62 7.45
N PRO A 51 -11.41 6.04 7.80
CA PRO A 51 -10.82 6.23 9.12
C PRO A 51 -10.33 7.67 9.36
N VAL A 52 -10.06 8.43 8.30
CA VAL A 52 -9.69 9.85 8.44
C VAL A 52 -10.93 10.68 8.73
N ALA A 53 -12.03 10.49 7.98
CA ALA A 53 -13.27 11.24 8.17
C ALA A 53 -13.92 10.96 9.53
N GLU A 54 -13.62 9.83 10.16
CA GLU A 54 -14.09 9.49 11.50
C GLU A 54 -13.42 10.34 12.60
N VAL A 55 -12.16 10.74 12.42
CA VAL A 55 -11.37 11.40 13.48
C VAL A 55 -10.91 12.82 13.14
N ASP A 56 -11.09 13.26 11.91
CA ASP A 56 -10.71 14.59 11.39
C ASP A 56 -11.94 15.27 10.80
N GLU A 57 -12.54 16.20 11.57
CA GLU A 57 -13.77 16.91 11.19
C GLU A 57 -13.55 17.85 9.98
N ASP A 58 -12.32 18.23 9.69
CA ASP A 58 -11.96 19.09 8.56
C ASP A 58 -11.81 18.31 7.24
N PHE A 59 -11.77 16.96 7.30
CA PHE A 59 -11.72 16.13 6.11
C PHE A 59 -13.11 15.83 5.56
N PRO A 60 -13.47 16.32 4.38
CA PRO A 60 -14.85 16.22 3.84
C PRO A 60 -15.24 14.81 3.38
N GLY A 61 -14.31 13.85 3.40
CA GLY A 61 -14.55 12.46 3.07
C GLY A 61 -14.29 12.09 1.60
N PRO A 62 -14.17 10.78 1.34
CA PRO A 62 -13.83 10.23 0.02
C PRO A 62 -14.79 10.62 -1.10
N LYS A 63 -16.09 10.71 -0.82
CA LYS A 63 -17.09 11.09 -1.81
C LYS A 63 -16.86 12.50 -2.35
N PHE A 64 -16.50 13.44 -1.48
CA PHE A 64 -16.18 14.80 -1.90
C PHE A 64 -14.88 14.82 -2.69
N GLN A 65 -13.81 14.18 -2.19
CA GLN A 65 -12.48 14.17 -2.80
C GLN A 65 -12.38 13.43 -4.14
N GLY A 66 -13.33 12.55 -4.41
CA GLY A 66 -13.42 11.83 -5.69
C GLY A 66 -14.57 12.38 -6.55
N PRO A 67 -15.73 11.68 -6.61
CA PRO A 67 -16.75 11.94 -7.61
C PRO A 67 -17.38 13.34 -7.56
N GLU A 68 -17.46 13.99 -6.39
CA GLU A 68 -18.04 15.33 -6.32
C GLU A 68 -17.06 16.41 -6.83
N GLN A 69 -15.79 16.36 -6.47
CA GLN A 69 -14.79 17.28 -7.04
C GLN A 69 -14.67 17.12 -8.56
N TRP A 70 -14.69 15.89 -9.07
CA TRP A 70 -14.70 15.64 -10.51
C TRP A 70 -15.90 16.27 -11.21
N ARG A 71 -17.09 16.19 -10.61
CA ARG A 71 -18.29 16.84 -11.15
C ARG A 71 -18.18 18.36 -11.13
N LEU A 72 -17.65 18.94 -10.04
CA LEU A 72 -17.44 20.39 -9.94
C LEU A 72 -16.42 20.87 -10.97
N LYS A 73 -15.30 20.19 -11.10
CA LYS A 73 -14.25 20.53 -12.07
C LYS A 73 -14.75 20.52 -13.52
N ARG A 74 -15.64 19.60 -13.87
CA ARG A 74 -16.25 19.54 -15.19
C ARG A 74 -17.18 20.74 -15.49
N HIS A 75 -17.85 21.26 -14.49
CA HIS A 75 -18.92 22.23 -14.69
C HIS A 75 -18.53 23.67 -14.36
N GLU A 76 -17.59 23.90 -13.46
CA GLU A 76 -17.35 25.19 -12.85
C GLU A 76 -15.90 25.66 -12.91
N ASP A 77 -15.00 24.94 -13.56
CA ASP A 77 -13.56 25.25 -13.58
C ASP A 77 -13.00 25.47 -12.16
N VAL A 78 -13.35 24.54 -11.25
CA VAL A 78 -12.98 24.58 -9.83
C VAL A 78 -11.66 23.84 -9.65
N ASP A 79 -10.72 24.47 -8.95
CA ASP A 79 -9.46 23.84 -8.58
C ASP A 79 -9.66 22.69 -7.60
N ILE A 80 -8.69 21.78 -7.55
CA ILE A 80 -8.70 20.68 -6.57
C ILE A 80 -8.49 21.23 -5.17
N ASP A 81 -9.36 20.81 -4.25
CA ASP A 81 -9.33 21.22 -2.85
C ASP A 81 -8.14 20.60 -2.11
N ASP A 82 -7.44 21.39 -1.28
CA ASP A 82 -6.23 20.98 -0.56
C ASP A 82 -6.48 19.88 0.49
N SER A 83 -7.74 19.70 0.92
CA SER A 83 -8.10 18.61 1.83
C SER A 83 -7.81 17.21 1.27
N ILE A 84 -7.55 17.08 -0.05
CA ILE A 84 -7.05 15.82 -0.64
C ILE A 84 -5.74 15.35 0.01
N LEU A 85 -4.93 16.26 0.55
CA LEU A 85 -3.71 15.94 1.28
C LEU A 85 -3.97 15.26 2.64
N SER A 86 -5.22 15.29 3.12
CA SER A 86 -5.65 14.58 4.33
C SER A 86 -6.04 13.12 4.10
N CYS A 87 -6.26 12.72 2.84
CA CYS A 87 -6.52 11.32 2.52
C CYS A 87 -5.29 10.44 2.81
N SER A 88 -5.47 9.38 3.61
CA SER A 88 -4.41 8.46 4.02
C SER A 88 -4.06 7.38 2.99
N ASN A 89 -4.73 7.32 1.86
CA ASN A 89 -4.51 6.31 0.80
C ASN A 89 -4.66 4.85 1.27
N CYS A 90 -5.59 4.58 2.19
CA CYS A 90 -5.83 3.23 2.73
C CYS A 90 -6.76 2.36 1.86
N MET A 91 -7.39 2.95 0.85
CA MET A 91 -8.31 2.33 -0.12
C MET A 91 -9.59 1.71 0.47
N ARG A 92 -9.86 1.88 1.77
CA ARG A 92 -11.07 1.33 2.41
C ARG A 92 -12.37 1.85 1.77
N CYS A 93 -12.32 3.01 1.14
CA CYS A 93 -13.45 3.58 0.42
C CYS A 93 -13.83 2.81 -0.85
N ASP A 94 -12.86 2.16 -1.51
CA ASP A 94 -13.11 1.31 -2.69
C ASP A 94 -13.88 0.06 -2.29
N ASP A 95 -13.41 -0.63 -1.23
CA ASP A 95 -14.08 -1.82 -0.70
C ASP A 95 -15.52 -1.52 -0.22
N ALA A 96 -15.73 -0.34 0.36
CA ALA A 96 -17.03 0.08 0.87
C ALA A 96 -17.98 0.55 -0.24
N CYS A 97 -17.50 0.76 -1.47
CA CYS A 97 -18.31 1.33 -2.54
C CYS A 97 -19.18 0.27 -3.23
N PRO A 98 -20.53 0.28 -3.07
CA PRO A 98 -21.40 -0.72 -3.68
C PRO A 98 -21.54 -0.57 -5.21
N SER A 99 -20.98 0.52 -5.78
CA SER A 99 -21.00 0.81 -7.21
C SER A 99 -19.62 0.70 -7.87
N SER A 100 -18.62 0.23 -7.12
CA SER A 100 -17.25 0.07 -7.62
C SER A 100 -16.69 1.35 -8.28
N VAL A 101 -16.96 2.52 -7.67
CA VAL A 101 -16.34 3.77 -8.09
C VAL A 101 -14.86 3.71 -7.73
N PRO A 102 -13.91 3.98 -8.63
CA PRO A 102 -12.47 3.87 -8.36
C PRO A 102 -11.95 5.06 -7.56
N LEU A 103 -12.38 5.13 -6.27
CA LEU A 103 -12.12 6.28 -5.40
C LEU A 103 -10.64 6.50 -5.14
N SER A 104 -9.88 5.44 -4.85
CA SER A 104 -8.43 5.53 -4.59
C SER A 104 -7.68 6.07 -5.80
N GLN A 105 -8.01 5.61 -7.00
CA GLN A 105 -7.43 6.12 -8.23
C GLN A 105 -7.76 7.61 -8.41
N MET A 106 -9.02 8.00 -8.22
CA MET A 106 -9.44 9.41 -8.31
C MET A 106 -8.69 10.27 -7.30
N HIS A 107 -8.54 9.79 -6.05
CA HIS A 107 -7.80 10.52 -5.00
C HIS A 107 -6.30 10.63 -5.33
N ASN A 108 -5.67 9.57 -5.83
CA ASN A 108 -4.25 9.61 -6.21
C ASN A 108 -4.02 10.57 -7.37
N THR A 109 -4.90 10.55 -8.39
CA THR A 109 -4.84 11.48 -9.53
C THR A 109 -5.03 12.93 -9.07
N ALA A 110 -6.08 13.19 -8.27
CA ALA A 110 -6.36 14.52 -7.72
C ALA A 110 -5.20 15.04 -6.86
N ARG A 111 -4.64 14.20 -5.99
CA ARG A 111 -3.47 14.56 -5.18
C ARG A 111 -2.25 14.88 -6.03
N GLY A 112 -2.02 14.09 -7.08
CA GLY A 112 -0.92 14.33 -8.02
C GLY A 112 -1.07 15.65 -8.75
N GLU A 113 -2.27 15.99 -9.22
CA GLU A 113 -2.58 17.26 -9.85
C GLU A 113 -2.41 18.44 -8.87
N TYR A 114 -2.97 18.33 -7.65
CA TYR A 114 -2.81 19.36 -6.62
C TYR A 114 -1.33 19.65 -6.33
N VAL A 115 -0.52 18.60 -6.13
CA VAL A 115 0.92 18.76 -5.86
C VAL A 115 1.66 19.35 -7.04
N GLU A 116 1.28 19.01 -8.26
CA GLU A 116 1.96 19.52 -9.46
C GLU A 116 1.61 20.97 -9.76
N GLU A 117 0.35 21.36 -9.62
CA GLU A 117 -0.17 22.65 -10.09
C GLU A 117 -0.28 23.72 -8.98
N HIS A 118 -0.62 23.32 -7.76
CA HIS A 118 -0.97 24.25 -6.69
C HIS A 118 0.06 24.33 -5.56
N MET A 119 0.89 23.27 -5.36
CA MET A 119 1.85 23.27 -4.27
C MET A 119 3.12 24.05 -4.61
N ASP A 120 3.52 24.97 -3.74
CA ASP A 120 4.79 25.67 -3.90
C ASP A 120 5.98 24.70 -3.78
N LYS A 121 6.70 24.50 -4.86
CA LYS A 121 7.85 23.58 -4.96
C LYS A 121 9.03 23.96 -4.04
N LEU A 122 9.06 25.18 -3.51
CA LEU A 122 10.07 25.66 -2.57
C LEU A 122 9.59 25.62 -1.11
N SER A 123 8.33 25.26 -0.86
CA SER A 123 7.80 25.12 0.50
C SER A 123 8.52 24.01 1.26
N ILE A 124 8.63 24.16 2.58
CA ILE A 124 9.19 23.15 3.48
C ILE A 124 8.35 21.85 3.38
N GLU A 125 7.05 22.01 3.27
CA GLU A 125 6.12 20.88 3.12
C GLU A 125 6.39 20.06 1.86
N TYR A 126 6.50 20.72 0.69
CA TYR A 126 6.84 20.05 -0.55
C TYR A 126 8.22 19.36 -0.46
N LEU A 127 9.22 20.02 0.07
CA LEU A 127 10.57 19.46 0.22
C LEU A 127 10.58 18.24 1.16
N ARG A 128 9.85 18.32 2.29
CA ARG A 128 9.64 17.19 3.19
C ARG A 128 8.95 16.04 2.49
N ASN A 129 7.81 16.31 1.83
CA ASN A 129 7.03 15.28 1.14
C ASN A 129 7.87 14.60 0.06
N ARG A 130 8.67 15.36 -0.69
CA ARG A 130 9.59 14.81 -1.68
C ARG A 130 10.71 13.98 -1.05
N MET A 131 11.24 14.40 0.09
CA MET A 131 12.23 13.64 0.84
C MET A 131 11.66 12.30 1.30
N LEU A 132 10.50 12.29 1.94
CA LEU A 132 9.82 11.08 2.40
C LEU A 132 9.46 10.14 1.24
N SER A 133 9.02 10.69 0.11
CA SER A 133 8.73 9.92 -1.11
C SER A 133 9.96 9.21 -1.66
N ASN A 134 11.14 9.84 -1.57
CA ASN A 134 12.40 9.29 -2.07
C ASN A 134 13.20 8.52 -1.00
N TYR A 135 12.49 7.79 -0.12
CA TYR A 135 13.10 7.01 0.96
C TYR A 135 14.24 6.10 0.49
N ARG A 136 14.09 5.43 -0.66
CA ARG A 136 15.12 4.56 -1.24
C ARG A 136 16.45 5.28 -1.43
N THR A 137 16.44 6.50 -1.94
CA THR A 137 17.66 7.30 -2.15
C THR A 137 18.31 7.64 -0.82
N MET A 138 17.52 8.08 0.17
CA MET A 138 18.02 8.39 1.51
C MET A 138 18.59 7.17 2.21
N ALA A 139 17.87 6.04 2.16
CA ALA A 139 18.30 4.78 2.74
C ALA A 139 19.58 4.27 2.07
N SER A 140 19.71 4.41 0.75
CA SER A 140 20.93 4.05 0.02
C SER A 140 22.15 4.88 0.45
N ILE A 141 21.96 6.13 0.85
CA ILE A 141 23.03 6.98 1.38
C ILE A 141 23.34 6.61 2.84
N GLY A 142 22.30 6.52 3.69
CA GLY A 142 22.42 6.21 5.11
C GLY A 142 23.06 4.85 5.37
N SER A 143 22.73 3.84 4.55
CA SER A 143 23.26 2.49 4.66
C SER A 143 24.73 2.33 4.28
N LYS A 144 25.38 3.37 3.76
CA LYS A 144 26.85 3.32 3.52
C LYS A 144 27.65 3.43 4.82
N VAL A 145 27.06 4.08 5.84
CA VAL A 145 27.68 4.26 7.16
C VAL A 145 26.62 4.05 8.26
N PRO A 146 26.00 2.85 8.34
CA PRO A 146 24.76 2.63 9.10
C PRO A 146 24.92 2.96 10.59
N ARG A 147 26.04 2.60 11.21
CA ARG A 147 26.29 2.90 12.63
C ARG A 147 26.32 4.39 12.94
N LEU A 148 26.89 5.19 12.05
CA LEU A 148 26.93 6.64 12.20
C LEU A 148 25.55 7.23 11.93
N SER A 149 24.86 6.77 10.89
CA SER A 149 23.51 7.22 10.55
C SER A 149 22.53 6.94 11.69
N ASN A 150 22.50 5.72 12.21
CA ASN A 150 21.64 5.33 13.33
C ASN A 150 21.97 6.12 14.60
N PHE A 151 23.26 6.29 14.91
CA PHE A 151 23.68 7.11 16.05
C PHE A 151 23.20 8.56 15.92
N VAL A 152 23.36 9.20 14.75
CA VAL A 152 22.90 10.57 14.52
C VAL A 152 21.38 10.66 14.59
N MET A 153 20.65 9.73 13.99
CA MET A 153 19.18 9.69 14.04
C MET A 153 18.64 9.48 15.47
N GLY A 154 19.33 8.69 16.29
CA GLY A 154 18.97 8.46 17.69
C GLY A 154 19.30 9.62 18.65
N LEU A 155 19.94 10.71 18.19
CA LEU A 155 20.17 11.88 19.03
C LEU A 155 18.88 12.70 19.16
N GLY A 156 18.37 12.90 20.35
CA GLY A 156 17.17 13.69 20.61
C GLY A 156 17.19 15.13 20.05
N ILE A 157 18.39 15.69 19.87
CA ILE A 157 18.56 17.02 19.22
C ILE A 157 18.16 16.98 17.75
N THR A 158 18.44 15.87 17.04
CA THR A 158 18.08 15.74 15.62
C THR A 158 16.59 15.56 15.41
N SER A 159 15.88 14.90 16.34
CA SER A 159 14.42 14.76 16.29
C SER A 159 13.73 16.11 16.51
N VAL A 160 14.11 16.87 17.54
CA VAL A 160 13.57 18.23 17.79
C VAL A 160 13.88 19.20 16.65
N LEU A 161 15.08 19.11 16.05
CA LEU A 161 15.44 19.94 14.90
C LEU A 161 14.67 19.50 13.64
N GLY A 162 14.49 18.19 13.45
CA GLY A 162 13.68 17.60 12.38
C GLY A 162 12.23 18.09 12.45
N GLU A 163 11.64 18.11 13.63
CA GLU A 163 10.28 18.61 13.85
C GLU A 163 10.16 20.10 13.49
N LYS A 164 11.04 20.94 14.01
CA LYS A 164 11.00 22.38 13.78
C LYS A 164 11.31 22.81 12.34
N ILE A 165 12.18 22.10 11.64
CA ILE A 165 12.63 22.45 10.29
C ILE A 165 11.83 21.70 9.24
N MET A 166 11.59 20.40 9.43
CA MET A 166 11.00 19.52 8.43
C MET A 166 9.55 19.14 8.75
N GLY A 167 9.04 19.46 9.95
CA GLY A 167 7.71 19.04 10.37
C GLY A 167 7.56 17.52 10.46
N ILE A 168 8.60 16.83 10.96
CA ILE A 168 8.56 15.39 11.28
C ILE A 168 8.43 15.27 12.80
N PRO A 169 7.41 14.58 13.35
CA PRO A 169 7.19 14.49 14.77
C PRO A 169 8.40 13.94 15.50
N SER A 170 8.80 14.58 16.61
CA SER A 170 9.93 14.15 17.44
C SER A 170 9.66 12.84 18.18
N GLU A 171 8.39 12.48 18.33
CA GLU A 171 7.91 11.25 18.95
C GLU A 171 8.10 10.02 18.07
N ARG A 172 8.31 10.20 16.75
CA ARG A 172 8.49 9.10 15.81
C ARG A 172 9.92 8.55 15.85
N ASP A 173 10.02 7.26 16.11
CA ASP A 173 11.27 6.54 15.98
C ASP A 173 11.61 6.34 14.49
N VAL A 174 12.77 6.81 14.08
CA VAL A 174 13.25 6.62 12.71
C VAL A 174 13.77 5.19 12.55
N PRO A 175 13.33 4.46 11.50
CA PRO A 175 13.77 3.08 11.31
C PRO A 175 15.28 2.97 11.14
N GLU A 176 15.92 2.12 11.94
CA GLU A 176 17.35 1.89 11.88
C GLU A 176 17.77 1.22 10.57
N PHE A 177 18.92 1.60 10.05
CA PHE A 177 19.53 0.92 8.92
C PHE A 177 20.29 -0.32 9.39
N ALA A 178 20.08 -1.42 8.71
CA ALA A 178 20.85 -2.63 8.92
C ALA A 178 22.35 -2.42 8.63
N THR A 179 23.20 -3.12 9.35
CA THR A 179 24.67 -3.04 9.16
C THR A 179 25.13 -3.61 7.82
N GLU A 180 24.34 -4.48 7.24
CA GLU A 180 24.50 -5.06 5.91
C GLU A 180 23.15 -5.05 5.21
N THR A 181 23.09 -4.54 3.98
CA THR A 181 21.84 -4.54 3.20
C THR A 181 21.54 -5.94 2.66
N PHE A 182 20.26 -6.25 2.36
CA PHE A 182 19.88 -7.51 1.73
C PHE A 182 20.68 -7.76 0.42
N ARG A 183 20.83 -6.75 -0.43
CA ARG A 183 21.60 -6.88 -1.68
C ARG A 183 23.10 -7.14 -1.44
N GLN A 184 23.67 -6.63 -0.36
CA GLN A 184 25.06 -6.96 0.01
C GLN A 184 25.17 -8.42 0.47
N TRP A 185 24.25 -8.86 1.33
CA TRP A 185 24.16 -10.25 1.75
C TRP A 185 23.95 -11.19 0.56
N TRP A 186 22.99 -10.88 -0.34
CA TRP A 186 22.71 -11.64 -1.55
C TRP A 186 23.96 -11.82 -2.43
N LYS A 187 24.69 -10.72 -2.65
CA LYS A 187 25.93 -10.73 -3.41
C LYS A 187 27.03 -11.58 -2.74
N LYS A 188 27.17 -11.51 -1.42
CA LYS A 188 28.15 -12.34 -0.67
C LYS A 188 27.79 -13.81 -0.72
N ARG A 189 26.49 -14.12 -0.65
CA ARG A 189 25.99 -15.48 -0.75
C ARG A 189 26.27 -16.11 -2.11
N GLY A 190 26.35 -15.32 -3.16
CA GLY A 190 26.61 -15.78 -4.53
C GLY A 190 25.34 -16.15 -5.32
N GLY A 191 24.16 -15.72 -4.86
CA GLY A 191 22.87 -15.98 -5.48
C GLY A 191 22.08 -17.11 -4.81
N SER A 192 21.11 -17.70 -5.52
CA SER A 192 20.35 -18.86 -5.04
C SER A 192 21.23 -20.10 -4.89
N THR A 193 20.89 -20.94 -3.92
CA THR A 193 21.63 -22.20 -3.63
C THR A 193 20.95 -23.43 -4.20
N VAL A 194 19.77 -23.29 -4.80
CA VAL A 194 19.04 -24.40 -5.43
C VAL A 194 19.80 -24.91 -6.66
N SER A 195 20.03 -26.22 -6.72
CA SER A 195 20.74 -26.87 -7.82
C SER A 195 19.73 -27.48 -8.80
N ASN A 196 19.88 -27.18 -10.09
CA ASN A 196 18.99 -27.64 -11.17
C ASN A 196 17.51 -27.31 -10.90
N PRO A 197 17.16 -26.04 -10.76
CA PRO A 197 15.81 -25.63 -10.43
C PRO A 197 14.84 -25.91 -11.60
N ASP A 198 13.71 -26.52 -11.27
CA ASP A 198 12.56 -26.62 -12.20
C ASP A 198 11.59 -25.45 -12.03
N LYS A 199 11.75 -24.66 -10.96
CA LYS A 199 10.90 -23.54 -10.56
C LYS A 199 11.77 -22.31 -10.28
N GLN A 200 11.33 -21.13 -10.66
CA GLN A 200 12.03 -19.88 -10.35
C GLN A 200 11.07 -18.76 -9.99
N VAL A 201 11.52 -17.85 -9.11
CA VAL A 201 10.78 -16.65 -8.73
C VAL A 201 11.71 -15.44 -8.73
N ALA A 202 11.15 -14.28 -9.06
CA ALA A 202 11.84 -12.98 -9.02
C ALA A 202 11.43 -12.22 -7.76
N TYR A 203 12.35 -12.04 -6.82
CA TYR A 203 12.05 -11.37 -5.56
C TYR A 203 12.09 -9.85 -5.68
N PHE A 204 10.93 -9.23 -5.47
CA PHE A 204 10.80 -7.79 -5.25
C PHE A 204 10.93 -7.47 -3.76
N HIS A 205 12.15 -7.18 -3.31
CA HIS A 205 12.44 -6.94 -1.89
C HIS A 205 11.99 -5.56 -1.37
N GLY A 206 11.64 -4.63 -2.27
CA GLY A 206 11.28 -3.27 -1.87
C GLY A 206 12.41 -2.48 -1.18
N CYS A 207 12.04 -1.51 -0.35
CA CYS A 207 13.02 -0.66 0.35
C CYS A 207 13.32 -1.19 1.76
N TYR A 208 12.30 -1.53 2.55
CA TYR A 208 12.49 -1.94 3.94
C TYR A 208 13.27 -3.23 4.08
N SER A 209 12.90 -4.29 3.36
CA SER A 209 13.64 -5.57 3.40
C SER A 209 15.06 -5.45 2.86
N ASN A 210 15.36 -4.39 2.08
CA ASN A 210 16.74 -4.15 1.66
C ASN A 210 17.58 -3.40 2.70
N PHE A 211 17.00 -2.41 3.39
CA PHE A 211 17.80 -1.45 4.17
C PHE A 211 17.57 -1.54 5.69
N ASN A 212 16.42 -2.05 6.14
CA ASN A 212 16.00 -2.04 7.54
C ASN A 212 15.72 -3.45 8.07
N THR A 213 14.71 -4.12 7.55
CA THR A 213 14.27 -5.47 7.97
C THR A 213 14.88 -6.55 7.07
N VAL A 214 16.20 -6.62 7.06
CA VAL A 214 16.95 -7.50 6.13
C VAL A 214 16.68 -8.98 6.40
N GLU A 215 16.35 -9.35 7.63
CA GLU A 215 16.04 -10.74 7.98
C GLU A 215 14.76 -11.22 7.27
N VAL A 216 13.76 -10.36 7.08
CA VAL A 216 12.56 -10.68 6.27
C VAL A 216 12.95 -11.07 4.83
N GLY A 217 13.87 -10.32 4.21
CA GLY A 217 14.35 -10.64 2.87
C GLY A 217 15.14 -11.96 2.81
N LYS A 218 15.91 -12.26 3.87
CA LYS A 218 16.64 -13.54 3.99
C LYS A 218 15.69 -14.70 4.23
N ALA A 219 14.71 -14.53 5.10
CA ALA A 219 13.66 -15.52 5.38
C ALA A 219 12.90 -15.87 4.08
N MET A 220 12.46 -14.85 3.33
CA MET A 220 11.85 -15.06 2.02
C MET A 220 12.69 -15.97 1.12
N VAL A 221 13.97 -15.64 0.95
CA VAL A 221 14.86 -16.44 0.10
C VAL A 221 14.97 -17.88 0.58
N ARG A 222 15.19 -18.12 1.88
CA ARG A 222 15.43 -19.45 2.43
C ARG A 222 14.17 -20.31 2.40
N VAL A 223 13.00 -19.73 2.72
CA VAL A 223 11.72 -20.43 2.65
C VAL A 223 11.42 -20.85 1.20
N PHE A 224 11.62 -19.98 0.23
CA PHE A 224 11.37 -20.35 -1.18
C PHE A 224 12.37 -21.39 -1.70
N GLU A 225 13.63 -21.32 -1.29
CA GLU A 225 14.63 -22.33 -1.62
C GLU A 225 14.34 -23.70 -0.99
N GLU A 226 13.72 -23.75 0.21
CA GLU A 226 13.26 -25.00 0.84
C GLU A 226 12.20 -25.70 -0.03
N PHE A 227 11.31 -24.93 -0.67
CA PHE A 227 10.37 -25.44 -1.66
C PHE A 227 10.97 -25.68 -3.07
N GLY A 228 12.27 -25.51 -3.23
CA GLY A 228 13.01 -25.81 -4.47
C GLY A 228 12.96 -24.70 -5.52
N TYR A 229 12.55 -23.48 -5.16
CA TYR A 229 12.58 -22.33 -6.08
C TYR A 229 13.98 -21.72 -6.19
N GLU A 230 14.45 -21.55 -7.41
CA GLU A 230 15.54 -20.61 -7.65
C GLU A 230 15.03 -19.19 -7.44
N VAL A 231 15.64 -18.45 -6.52
CA VAL A 231 15.30 -17.05 -6.28
C VAL A 231 16.20 -16.17 -7.14
N LEU A 232 15.59 -15.32 -7.95
CA LEU A 232 16.26 -14.25 -8.71
C LEU A 232 16.06 -12.93 -7.98
N VAL A 233 17.05 -12.05 -8.03
CA VAL A 233 16.95 -10.69 -7.45
C VAL A 233 17.29 -9.66 -8.53
N PRO A 234 16.33 -9.33 -9.43
CA PRO A 234 16.50 -8.34 -10.47
C PRO A 234 16.85 -6.96 -9.92
N LYS A 235 17.33 -6.07 -10.79
CA LYS A 235 17.37 -4.67 -10.41
C LYS A 235 15.95 -4.17 -10.22
N GLN A 236 15.77 -3.29 -9.25
CA GLN A 236 14.45 -2.76 -8.93
C GLN A 236 14.57 -1.41 -8.25
N GLN A 237 13.50 -0.66 -8.29
CA GLN A 237 13.34 0.62 -7.60
C GLN A 237 12.31 0.51 -6.47
N CYS A 238 11.88 1.65 -5.91
CA CYS A 238 10.76 1.67 -4.97
C CYS A 238 9.47 1.25 -5.69
N SER A 239 8.54 0.63 -4.97
CA SER A 239 7.19 0.36 -5.52
C SER A 239 6.36 1.63 -5.77
N GLY A 240 6.79 2.79 -5.27
CA GLY A 240 6.07 4.05 -5.45
C GLY A 240 5.08 4.39 -4.35
N THR A 241 4.72 3.49 -3.46
CA THR A 241 3.72 3.74 -2.40
C THR A 241 3.93 5.05 -1.62
N PRO A 242 5.15 5.41 -1.16
CA PRO A 242 5.38 6.71 -0.53
C PRO A 242 5.16 7.89 -1.49
N MET A 243 5.36 7.69 -2.78
CA MET A 243 5.16 8.71 -3.80
C MET A 243 3.68 8.94 -4.07
N PHE A 244 2.87 7.87 -4.14
CA PHE A 244 1.41 7.97 -4.25
C PHE A 244 0.81 8.73 -3.07
N ALA A 245 1.20 8.36 -1.84
CA ALA A 245 0.75 9.01 -0.62
C ALA A 245 1.09 10.52 -0.55
N ASN A 246 2.06 10.99 -1.31
CA ASN A 246 2.50 12.39 -1.37
C ASN A 246 2.22 13.07 -2.72
N GLY A 247 1.47 12.46 -3.63
CA GLY A 247 1.15 13.04 -4.93
C GLY A 247 2.34 13.22 -5.89
N MET A 248 3.45 12.50 -5.66
CA MET A 248 4.65 12.57 -6.51
C MET A 248 4.56 11.59 -7.69
N LEU A 249 3.45 11.65 -8.46
CA LEU A 249 3.14 10.65 -9.50
C LEU A 249 4.18 10.59 -10.62
N LYS A 250 4.80 11.73 -10.99
CA LYS A 250 5.88 11.75 -11.99
C LYS A 250 7.12 11.00 -11.52
N ASP A 251 7.44 11.06 -10.24
CA ASP A 251 8.54 10.32 -9.66
C ASP A 251 8.17 8.83 -9.56
N ALA A 252 6.95 8.51 -9.13
CA ALA A 252 6.44 7.14 -9.09
C ALA A 252 6.44 6.47 -10.46
N ARG A 253 6.01 7.17 -11.53
CA ARG A 253 6.05 6.65 -12.90
C ARG A 253 7.47 6.24 -13.32
N ARG A 254 8.49 7.07 -13.03
CA ARG A 254 9.88 6.74 -13.37
C ARG A 254 10.39 5.48 -12.67
N GLU A 255 9.98 5.28 -11.40
CA GLU A 255 10.32 4.05 -10.66
C GLU A 255 9.57 2.85 -11.27
N ALA A 256 8.29 3.02 -11.62
CA ALA A 256 7.47 2.00 -12.26
C ALA A 256 8.04 1.56 -13.62
N GLU A 257 8.46 2.49 -14.48
CA GLU A 257 9.08 2.19 -15.78
C GLU A 257 10.33 1.30 -15.65
N VAL A 258 11.12 1.50 -14.58
CA VAL A 258 12.27 0.63 -14.30
C VAL A 258 11.82 -0.74 -13.80
N ASN A 259 10.85 -0.78 -12.87
CA ASN A 259 10.37 -2.03 -12.30
C ASN A 259 9.68 -2.90 -13.37
N VAL A 260 8.81 -2.32 -14.19
CA VAL A 260 8.14 -3.04 -15.30
C VAL A 260 9.16 -3.69 -16.22
N ARG A 261 10.20 -2.94 -16.64
CA ARG A 261 11.23 -3.47 -17.54
C ARG A 261 12.07 -4.58 -16.89
N GLU A 262 12.61 -4.36 -15.68
CA GLU A 262 13.58 -5.28 -15.06
C GLU A 262 12.87 -6.54 -14.50
N LEU A 263 11.62 -6.43 -14.06
CA LEU A 263 10.82 -7.57 -13.61
C LEU A 263 10.18 -8.30 -14.81
N GLY A 264 9.77 -7.58 -15.86
CA GLY A 264 9.28 -8.15 -17.11
C GLY A 264 10.30 -9.08 -17.76
N GLU A 265 11.61 -8.72 -17.75
CA GLU A 265 12.67 -9.63 -18.21
C GLU A 265 12.70 -10.95 -17.45
N ALA A 266 12.37 -10.96 -16.16
CA ALA A 266 12.31 -12.19 -15.38
C ALA A 266 11.03 -12.99 -15.69
N ILE A 267 9.91 -12.32 -15.91
CA ILE A 267 8.63 -12.93 -16.30
C ILE A 267 8.79 -13.60 -17.68
N ASP A 268 9.38 -12.92 -18.65
CA ASP A 268 9.69 -13.45 -19.99
C ASP A 268 10.53 -14.75 -19.94
N ASN A 269 11.31 -14.92 -18.86
CA ASN A 269 12.10 -16.13 -18.61
C ASN A 269 11.37 -17.16 -17.73
N GLY A 270 10.09 -16.95 -17.41
CA GLY A 270 9.22 -17.88 -16.72
C GLY A 270 9.20 -17.76 -15.20
N ALA A 271 9.65 -16.62 -14.64
CA ALA A 271 9.59 -16.38 -13.20
C ALA A 271 8.31 -15.63 -12.81
N GLU A 272 7.70 -16.00 -11.68
CA GLU A 272 6.69 -15.17 -11.00
C GLU A 272 7.37 -14.14 -10.10
N VAL A 273 6.78 -12.96 -9.97
CA VAL A 273 7.30 -11.87 -9.13
C VAL A 273 6.72 -11.98 -7.73
N ILE A 274 7.59 -12.06 -6.73
CA ILE A 274 7.17 -12.23 -5.34
C ILE A 274 7.55 -11.00 -4.53
N ALA A 275 6.60 -10.42 -3.83
CA ALA A 275 6.83 -9.33 -2.88
C ALA A 275 6.57 -9.82 -1.44
N SER A 276 7.48 -9.48 -0.52
CA SER A 276 7.33 -9.78 0.92
C SER A 276 6.58 -8.67 1.69
N CYS A 277 6.02 -7.70 1.00
CA CYS A 277 5.28 -6.59 1.61
C CYS A 277 4.00 -6.36 0.83
N THR A 278 2.86 -6.44 1.53
CA THR A 278 1.52 -6.27 0.95
C THR A 278 1.31 -4.91 0.28
N SER A 279 1.97 -3.85 0.77
CA SER A 279 1.94 -2.55 0.09
C SER A 279 2.75 -2.52 -1.21
N CYS A 280 3.81 -3.33 -1.31
CA CYS A 280 4.57 -3.45 -2.55
C CYS A 280 3.83 -4.31 -3.58
N SER A 281 3.25 -5.45 -3.17
CA SER A 281 2.43 -6.27 -4.08
C SER A 281 1.22 -5.50 -4.59
N MET A 282 0.52 -4.76 -3.71
CA MET A 282 -0.60 -3.89 -4.08
C MET A 282 -0.20 -2.84 -5.13
N ALA A 283 0.94 -2.18 -4.93
CA ALA A 283 1.43 -1.17 -5.87
C ALA A 283 1.70 -1.77 -7.26
N LEU A 284 2.37 -2.92 -7.34
CA LEU A 284 2.67 -3.58 -8.62
C LEU A 284 1.42 -4.14 -9.30
N ARG A 285 0.48 -4.69 -8.53
CA ARG A 285 -0.71 -5.40 -9.04
C ARG A 285 -1.85 -4.45 -9.43
N GLN A 286 -2.06 -3.38 -8.68
CA GLN A 286 -3.25 -2.53 -8.83
C GLN A 286 -2.91 -1.07 -9.10
N GLU A 287 -2.09 -0.42 -8.25
CA GLU A 287 -1.84 1.01 -8.40
C GLU A 287 -1.10 1.34 -9.70
N TYR A 288 -0.19 0.47 -10.16
CA TYR A 288 0.53 0.68 -11.41
C TYR A 288 -0.38 0.71 -12.63
N PRO A 289 -1.17 -0.33 -12.94
CA PRO A 289 -2.07 -0.30 -14.10
C PRO A 289 -3.20 0.72 -13.95
N GLU A 290 -3.56 1.11 -12.71
CA GLU A 290 -4.55 2.14 -12.47
C GLU A 290 -4.04 3.57 -12.77
N LEU A 291 -2.76 3.83 -12.53
CA LEU A 291 -2.20 5.19 -12.53
C LEU A 291 -1.31 5.47 -13.75
N PHE A 292 -0.81 4.42 -14.42
CA PHE A 292 0.18 4.58 -15.47
C PHE A 292 -0.17 3.75 -16.71
N ASP A 293 0.12 4.34 -17.86
CA ASP A 293 0.17 3.65 -19.14
C ASP A 293 1.65 3.39 -19.48
N ILE A 294 2.10 2.13 -19.24
CA ILE A 294 3.47 1.66 -19.46
C ILE A 294 3.37 0.27 -20.12
N GLU A 295 4.03 0.07 -21.24
CA GLU A 295 4.08 -1.22 -21.93
C GLU A 295 4.62 -2.33 -21.00
N GLY A 296 3.90 -3.45 -20.88
CA GLY A 296 4.23 -4.59 -20.01
C GLY A 296 3.69 -4.47 -18.57
N ILE A 297 2.97 -3.41 -18.24
CA ILE A 297 2.47 -3.18 -16.88
C ILE A 297 1.40 -4.20 -16.47
N GLU A 298 0.53 -4.59 -17.40
CA GLU A 298 -0.52 -5.59 -17.16
C GLU A 298 0.10 -6.97 -16.91
N GLU A 299 1.11 -7.34 -17.69
CA GLU A 299 1.85 -8.59 -17.51
C GLU A 299 2.55 -8.63 -16.14
N LEU A 300 3.20 -7.53 -15.72
CA LEU A 300 3.77 -7.44 -14.38
C LEU A 300 2.69 -7.59 -13.30
N SER A 301 1.53 -6.96 -13.49
CA SER A 301 0.41 -7.04 -12.56
C SER A 301 -0.09 -8.48 -12.38
N GLU A 302 -0.29 -9.20 -13.49
CA GLU A 302 -0.81 -10.57 -13.52
C GLU A 302 0.16 -11.59 -12.91
N HIS A 303 1.48 -11.35 -13.03
CA HIS A 303 2.54 -12.23 -12.52
C HIS A 303 3.10 -11.78 -11.17
N THR A 304 2.50 -10.82 -10.49
CA THR A 304 2.94 -10.38 -9.16
C THR A 304 2.10 -11.02 -8.05
N TRP A 305 2.77 -11.55 -7.03
CA TRP A 305 2.19 -12.23 -5.89
C TRP A 305 2.71 -11.65 -4.57
N GLU A 306 1.89 -11.74 -3.54
CA GLU A 306 2.38 -11.66 -2.16
C GLU A 306 3.00 -13.02 -1.77
N ALA A 307 4.02 -13.00 -0.91
CA ALA A 307 4.83 -14.20 -0.63
C ALA A 307 4.04 -15.36 -0.01
N LEU A 308 3.19 -15.09 1.00
CA LEU A 308 2.34 -16.12 1.62
C LEU A 308 1.25 -16.60 0.66
N GLU A 309 0.65 -15.68 -0.10
CA GLU A 309 -0.33 -15.99 -1.12
C GLU A 309 0.23 -17.00 -2.12
N PHE A 310 1.42 -16.71 -2.66
CA PHE A 310 2.06 -17.58 -3.63
C PHE A 310 2.30 -18.99 -3.08
N LEU A 311 2.87 -19.10 -1.90
CA LEU A 311 3.15 -20.38 -1.26
C LEU A 311 1.86 -21.17 -1.00
N ARG A 312 0.81 -20.51 -0.52
CA ARG A 312 -0.51 -21.15 -0.27
C ARG A 312 -1.20 -21.68 -1.54
N VAL A 313 -0.94 -21.03 -2.68
CA VAL A 313 -1.54 -21.42 -3.97
C VAL A 313 -0.73 -22.54 -4.64
N HIS A 314 0.58 -22.53 -4.54
CA HIS A 314 1.46 -23.37 -5.34
C HIS A 314 2.08 -24.53 -4.56
N GLU A 315 2.06 -24.49 -3.21
CA GLU A 315 2.65 -25.53 -2.35
C GLU A 315 1.64 -26.07 -1.35
N ASP A 316 1.86 -27.30 -0.86
CA ASP A 316 1.05 -27.88 0.22
C ASP A 316 1.49 -27.33 1.58
N MET A 317 1.21 -26.04 1.79
CA MET A 317 1.56 -25.35 3.03
C MET A 317 0.88 -25.98 4.25
N GLY A 318 -0.35 -26.51 4.08
CA GLY A 318 -1.07 -27.18 5.16
C GLY A 318 -0.35 -28.44 5.65
N GLN A 319 0.25 -29.23 4.76
CA GLN A 319 1.08 -30.37 5.15
C GLN A 319 2.39 -29.90 5.82
N ALA A 320 3.11 -28.99 5.18
CA ALA A 320 4.40 -28.49 5.68
C ALA A 320 4.28 -27.92 7.10
N ILE A 321 3.24 -27.13 7.37
CA ILE A 321 3.00 -26.53 8.69
C ILE A 321 2.62 -27.57 9.75
N ARG A 322 1.78 -28.57 9.42
CA ARG A 322 1.41 -29.63 10.39
C ARG A 322 2.54 -30.60 10.71
N GLU A 323 3.54 -30.69 9.87
CA GLU A 323 4.74 -31.51 10.10
C GLU A 323 5.84 -30.74 10.85
N SER A 324 5.63 -29.45 11.10
CA SER A 324 6.58 -28.55 11.77
C SER A 324 6.19 -28.27 13.22
N GLU A 325 7.16 -27.94 14.04
CA GLU A 325 7.02 -27.55 15.43
C GLU A 325 7.97 -26.39 15.72
N VAL A 326 7.50 -25.40 16.47
CA VAL A 326 8.34 -24.29 16.96
C VAL A 326 8.22 -24.12 18.45
N ASP A 327 9.16 -23.41 19.06
CA ASP A 327 9.05 -23.06 20.48
C ASP A 327 7.74 -22.28 20.74
N PRO A 328 7.07 -22.47 21.88
CA PRO A 328 5.80 -21.81 22.19
C PRO A 328 5.86 -20.28 22.05
N GLN A 329 5.01 -19.73 21.20
CA GLN A 329 4.92 -18.31 20.88
C GLN A 329 3.45 -17.87 20.74
N ALA A 330 3.14 -16.63 21.14
CA ALA A 330 1.81 -16.05 21.00
C ALA A 330 1.90 -14.71 20.26
N PHE A 331 1.07 -14.54 19.24
CA PHE A 331 1.09 -13.38 18.36
C PHE A 331 -0.24 -12.65 18.32
N ALA A 332 -0.18 -11.30 18.39
CA ALA A 332 -1.25 -10.40 18.00
C ALA A 332 -1.08 -10.02 16.52
N TYR A 333 -1.85 -10.64 15.63
CA TYR A 333 -1.74 -10.43 14.19
C TYR A 333 -2.65 -9.29 13.73
N HIS A 334 -2.07 -8.28 13.10
CA HIS A 334 -2.78 -7.21 12.43
C HIS A 334 -2.69 -7.34 10.91
N ALA A 335 -3.86 -7.45 10.26
CA ALA A 335 -3.94 -7.48 8.80
C ALA A 335 -3.76 -6.07 8.22
N PRO A 336 -2.72 -5.83 7.40
CA PRO A 336 -2.55 -4.53 6.74
C PRO A 336 -3.71 -4.19 5.81
N CYS A 337 -4.03 -2.89 5.68
CA CYS A 337 -5.08 -2.45 4.75
C CYS A 337 -4.83 -2.92 3.31
N HIS A 338 -3.60 -2.97 2.86
CA HIS A 338 -3.25 -3.48 1.53
C HIS A 338 -3.27 -5.03 1.42
N ALA A 339 -3.28 -5.76 2.53
CA ALA A 339 -3.63 -7.19 2.51
C ALA A 339 -5.14 -7.35 2.31
N ARG A 340 -5.95 -6.63 3.10
CA ARG A 340 -7.41 -6.65 2.96
C ARG A 340 -7.86 -6.33 1.53
N ASN A 341 -7.33 -5.25 0.93
CA ASN A 341 -7.71 -4.82 -0.42
C ASN A 341 -7.35 -5.86 -1.51
N GLN A 342 -6.47 -6.79 -1.20
CA GLN A 342 -6.10 -7.92 -2.07
C GLN A 342 -6.80 -9.23 -1.66
N GLY A 343 -7.65 -9.23 -0.62
CA GLY A 343 -8.30 -10.42 -0.09
C GLY A 343 -7.35 -11.37 0.67
N LEU A 344 -6.26 -10.83 1.23
CA LEU A 344 -5.19 -11.57 1.90
C LEU A 344 -5.16 -11.37 3.42
N ASP A 345 -6.18 -10.72 3.99
CA ASP A 345 -6.25 -10.30 5.39
C ASP A 345 -6.23 -11.47 6.40
N ARG A 346 -6.63 -12.65 5.98
CA ARG A 346 -6.72 -13.84 6.86
C ARG A 346 -5.63 -14.88 6.64
N GLN A 347 -4.80 -14.72 5.63
CA GLN A 347 -3.89 -15.77 5.17
C GLN A 347 -2.89 -16.23 6.25
N ALA A 348 -2.27 -15.31 6.98
CA ALA A 348 -1.32 -15.64 8.03
C ALA A 348 -2.01 -16.32 9.23
N VAL A 349 -3.18 -15.82 9.66
CA VAL A 349 -3.94 -16.39 10.77
C VAL A 349 -4.41 -17.82 10.45
N GLU A 350 -4.92 -18.04 9.24
CA GLU A 350 -5.38 -19.37 8.80
C GLU A 350 -4.23 -20.37 8.71
N LEU A 351 -3.06 -19.91 8.24
CA LEU A 351 -1.89 -20.75 8.10
C LEU A 351 -1.30 -21.13 9.46
N PHE A 352 -1.03 -20.17 10.32
CA PHE A 352 -0.30 -20.41 11.58
C PHE A 352 -1.15 -20.98 12.71
N ARG A 353 -2.48 -20.98 12.60
CA ARG A 353 -3.33 -21.72 13.55
C ARG A 353 -3.09 -23.24 13.55
N GLU A 354 -2.53 -23.77 12.46
CA GLU A 354 -2.21 -25.20 12.34
C GLU A 354 -0.77 -25.53 12.74
N LEU A 355 0.06 -24.53 13.06
CA LEU A 355 1.45 -24.71 13.49
C LEU A 355 1.50 -25.05 15.00
N ASP A 356 2.09 -26.19 15.35
CA ASP A 356 2.24 -26.60 16.74
C ASP A 356 3.22 -25.64 17.48
N GLY A 357 2.84 -25.25 18.66
CA GLY A 357 3.55 -24.24 19.46
C GLY A 357 3.11 -22.78 19.20
N VAL A 358 2.25 -22.49 18.24
CA VAL A 358 1.83 -21.11 17.93
C VAL A 358 0.40 -20.82 18.38
N THR A 359 0.23 -19.73 19.11
CA THR A 359 -1.08 -19.08 19.28
C THR A 359 -1.08 -17.79 18.49
N ILE A 360 -2.06 -17.60 17.60
CA ILE A 360 -2.21 -16.38 16.82
C ILE A 360 -3.61 -15.82 16.98
N GLU A 361 -3.71 -14.60 17.46
CA GLU A 361 -4.95 -13.86 17.62
C GLU A 361 -5.06 -12.76 16.56
N ASP A 362 -6.18 -12.76 15.86
CA ASP A 362 -6.50 -11.77 14.85
C ASP A 362 -7.02 -10.49 15.53
N VAL A 363 -6.22 -9.43 15.53
CA VAL A 363 -6.61 -8.13 16.10
C VAL A 363 -7.29 -7.21 15.06
N GLY A 364 -7.61 -7.76 13.91
CA GLY A 364 -8.40 -7.09 12.88
C GLY A 364 -7.58 -6.40 11.80
N ASP A 365 -8.32 -5.70 10.93
CA ASP A 365 -7.83 -5.03 9.73
C ASP A 365 -8.06 -3.51 9.76
N SER A 366 -8.28 -2.94 10.95
CA SER A 366 -8.42 -1.49 11.13
C SER A 366 -7.16 -0.76 10.63
N CYS A 367 -7.32 0.48 10.15
CA CYS A 367 -6.15 1.21 9.65
C CYS A 367 -5.17 1.50 10.78
N SER A 368 -3.89 1.19 10.60
CA SER A 368 -2.85 1.53 11.56
C SER A 368 -2.59 3.04 11.71
N GLY A 369 -3.10 3.85 10.79
CA GLY A 369 -2.98 5.31 10.80
C GLY A 369 -1.66 5.87 10.24
N ILE A 370 -0.62 5.06 10.07
CA ILE A 370 0.68 5.56 9.57
C ILE A 370 0.67 5.80 8.06
N SER A 371 -0.04 4.96 7.31
CA SER A 371 -0.25 5.05 5.87
C SER A 371 0.98 5.52 5.07
N GLY A 372 1.98 4.66 4.97
CA GLY A 372 3.25 4.98 4.32
C GLY A 372 3.97 6.15 4.99
N THR A 373 3.67 7.37 4.58
CA THR A 373 4.31 8.59 5.10
C THR A 373 3.36 9.56 5.79
N TYR A 374 2.05 9.25 5.86
CA TYR A 374 1.04 10.14 6.41
C TYR A 374 1.33 10.49 7.88
N GLY A 375 1.47 9.48 8.73
CA GLY A 375 1.75 9.66 10.16
C GLY A 375 3.16 10.17 10.51
N TRP A 376 4.01 10.41 9.50
CA TRP A 376 5.33 11.02 9.63
C TRP A 376 5.31 12.55 9.52
N LYS A 377 4.14 13.15 9.34
CA LYS A 377 3.94 14.59 9.22
C LYS A 377 3.40 15.11 10.55
N SER A 378 4.02 16.16 11.10
CA SER A 378 3.63 16.70 12.42
C SER A 378 2.17 17.14 12.45
N GLU A 379 1.67 17.72 11.36
CA GLU A 379 0.27 18.12 11.21
C GLU A 379 -0.72 16.95 11.11
N LYS A 380 -0.24 15.73 10.86
CA LYS A 380 -1.06 14.50 10.74
C LYS A 380 -0.83 13.50 11.88
N TYR A 381 0.13 13.79 12.76
CA TYR A 381 0.54 12.85 13.80
C TYR A 381 -0.60 12.49 14.75
N GLU A 382 -1.31 13.50 15.27
CA GLU A 382 -2.44 13.27 16.18
C GLU A 382 -3.56 12.48 15.53
N THR A 383 -3.94 12.86 14.29
CA THR A 383 -4.92 12.11 13.49
C THR A 383 -4.47 10.67 13.23
N SER A 384 -3.19 10.47 12.90
CA SER A 384 -2.59 9.14 12.73
C SER A 384 -2.71 8.26 13.98
N MET A 385 -2.46 8.82 15.15
CA MET A 385 -2.57 8.10 16.43
C MET A 385 -4.03 7.78 16.78
N LYS A 386 -4.97 8.69 16.51
CA LYS A 386 -6.40 8.43 16.71
C LYS A 386 -6.91 7.32 15.80
N ILE A 387 -6.49 7.30 14.52
CA ILE A 387 -6.84 6.23 13.57
C ILE A 387 -6.32 4.88 14.07
N GLY A 388 -5.07 4.83 14.59
CA GLY A 388 -4.47 3.59 15.06
C GLY A 388 -4.98 3.10 16.42
N ALA A 389 -5.77 3.88 17.14
CA ALA A 389 -6.15 3.61 18.53
C ALA A 389 -6.88 2.27 18.71
N GLU A 390 -7.80 1.94 17.79
CA GLU A 390 -8.52 0.66 17.81
C GLU A 390 -7.55 -0.54 17.70
N MET A 391 -6.61 -0.47 16.79
CA MET A 391 -5.58 -1.50 16.64
C MET A 391 -4.73 -1.65 17.90
N PHE A 392 -4.31 -0.54 18.52
CA PHE A 392 -3.53 -0.58 19.76
C PHE A 392 -4.32 -1.24 20.89
N GLU A 393 -5.59 -0.87 21.06
CA GLU A 393 -6.48 -1.45 22.08
C GLU A 393 -6.64 -2.96 21.88
N HIS A 394 -6.87 -3.41 20.65
CA HIS A 394 -7.00 -4.85 20.34
C HIS A 394 -5.70 -5.60 20.61
N MET A 395 -4.53 -5.03 20.26
CA MET A 395 -3.23 -5.64 20.54
C MET A 395 -2.97 -5.77 22.05
N GLU A 396 -3.30 -4.74 22.84
CA GLU A 396 -3.12 -4.75 24.30
C GLU A 396 -4.03 -5.78 25.01
N HIS A 397 -5.16 -6.15 24.40
CA HIS A 397 -6.08 -7.16 24.92
C HIS A 397 -5.79 -8.58 24.43
N ALA A 398 -4.94 -8.73 23.42
CA ALA A 398 -4.55 -10.03 22.89
C ALA A 398 -3.69 -10.81 23.90
N GLU A 399 -3.72 -12.15 23.82
CA GLU A 399 -2.94 -13.02 24.71
C GLU A 399 -1.42 -12.92 24.45
N GLY A 400 -1.01 -12.52 23.22
CA GLY A 400 0.38 -12.36 22.81
C GLY A 400 0.90 -10.94 23.01
N ASP A 401 2.18 -10.83 23.40
CA ASP A 401 2.92 -9.57 23.52
C ASP A 401 3.93 -9.35 22.38
N VAL A 402 3.84 -10.18 21.34
CA VAL A 402 4.54 -10.04 20.07
C VAL A 402 3.53 -9.74 18.97
N GLY A 403 3.73 -8.64 18.25
CA GLY A 403 2.88 -8.32 17.10
C GLY A 403 3.35 -9.05 15.84
N MET A 404 2.43 -9.24 14.89
CA MET A 404 2.75 -9.80 13.58
C MET A 404 2.01 -9.05 12.46
N THR A 405 2.72 -8.75 11.36
CA THR A 405 2.14 -8.11 10.17
C THR A 405 3.09 -8.20 8.98
N GLU A 406 2.57 -8.19 7.74
CA GLU A 406 3.35 -8.20 6.48
C GLU A 406 3.76 -6.80 6.02
N CYS A 407 3.31 -5.75 6.68
CA CYS A 407 3.59 -4.38 6.27
C CYS A 407 4.57 -3.70 7.22
N PRO A 408 5.77 -3.30 6.76
CA PRO A 408 6.77 -2.70 7.64
C PRO A 408 6.35 -1.37 8.24
N THR A 409 5.48 -0.60 7.57
CA THR A 409 4.97 0.66 8.13
C THR A 409 3.90 0.39 9.18
N CYS A 410 3.04 -0.62 9.01
CA CYS A 410 2.13 -1.06 10.06
C CYS A 410 2.93 -1.56 11.28
N ALA A 411 3.99 -2.37 11.06
CA ALA A 411 4.89 -2.82 12.13
C ALA A 411 5.46 -1.66 12.96
N MET A 412 5.91 -0.58 12.30
CA MET A 412 6.39 0.61 13.01
C MET A 412 5.30 1.28 13.85
N GLN A 413 4.08 1.37 13.34
CA GLN A 413 2.97 1.97 14.07
C GLN A 413 2.54 1.11 15.25
N MET A 414 2.46 -0.21 15.07
CA MET A 414 2.17 -1.17 16.12
C MET A 414 3.20 -1.06 17.25
N ASN A 415 4.49 -1.11 16.92
CA ASN A 415 5.56 -0.94 17.91
C ASN A 415 5.49 0.43 18.61
N HIS A 416 5.25 1.51 17.86
CA HIS A 416 5.15 2.86 18.42
C HIS A 416 3.98 3.02 19.40
N GLY A 417 2.82 2.40 19.10
CA GLY A 417 1.62 2.49 19.95
C GLY A 417 1.64 1.59 21.17
N THR A 418 2.22 0.37 21.06
CA THR A 418 2.15 -0.66 22.11
C THR A 418 3.49 -0.96 22.76
N GLY A 419 4.61 -0.66 22.09
CA GLY A 419 5.95 -1.09 22.52
C GLY A 419 6.26 -2.56 22.22
N TYR A 420 5.36 -3.30 21.57
CA TYR A 420 5.57 -4.72 21.26
C TYR A 420 6.67 -4.89 20.21
N GLU A 421 7.42 -5.97 20.32
CA GLU A 421 8.23 -6.48 19.22
C GLU A 421 7.29 -6.92 18.07
N ILE A 422 7.65 -6.62 16.83
CA ILE A 422 6.81 -6.97 15.68
C ILE A 422 7.61 -7.87 14.75
N ARG A 423 7.05 -9.04 14.44
CA ARG A 423 7.63 -10.02 13.53
C ARG A 423 6.88 -10.09 12.20
N HIS A 424 7.59 -10.46 11.18
CA HIS A 424 7.00 -10.73 9.86
C HIS A 424 6.63 -12.22 9.75
N PRO A 425 5.49 -12.59 9.13
CA PRO A 425 5.10 -14.00 8.93
C PRO A 425 6.18 -14.89 8.29
N LEU A 426 6.97 -14.35 7.36
CA LEU A 426 8.07 -15.10 6.73
C LEU A 426 9.18 -15.50 7.71
N GLU A 427 9.40 -14.74 8.78
CA GLU A 427 10.40 -15.09 9.81
C GLU A 427 9.93 -16.29 10.64
N LEU A 428 8.62 -16.40 10.89
CA LEU A 428 8.04 -17.57 11.54
C LEU A 428 8.04 -18.79 10.60
N LEU A 429 7.78 -18.58 9.31
CA LEU A 429 7.91 -19.67 8.32
C LEU A 429 9.34 -20.18 8.20
N GLU A 430 10.34 -19.30 8.21
CA GLU A 430 11.73 -19.71 8.22
C GLU A 430 12.04 -20.57 9.45
N GLU A 431 11.59 -20.14 10.64
CA GLU A 431 11.79 -20.88 11.90
C GLU A 431 11.12 -22.26 11.87
N ALA A 432 9.97 -22.37 11.22
CA ALA A 432 9.20 -23.61 11.14
C ALA A 432 9.72 -24.61 10.10
N LEU A 433 10.24 -24.12 8.96
CA LEU A 433 10.49 -24.94 7.77
C LEU A 433 11.97 -25.13 7.42
N VAL A 434 12.85 -24.23 7.92
CA VAL A 434 14.27 -24.17 7.55
C VAL A 434 15.17 -24.48 8.76
#